data_42467cb09f621d0f106aa9d2fc233d1d
#
_entry.id   42467cb09f621d0f106aa9d2fc233d1d
#
_cell.length_a   1.000
_cell.length_b   1.000
_cell.length_c   1.000
_cell.angle_alpha   90.00
_cell.angle_beta   90.00
_cell.angle_gamma   90.00
#
_symmetry.space_group_name_H-M   'P 1'
#
loop_
_entity.id
_entity.type
_entity.pdbx_description
1 polymer ?
#
loop_
_entity_poly.entity_id
_entity_poly.type
_entity_poly.pdbx_seq_one_letter_code
_entity_poly.pdbx_strand_id
1 'polypeptide(L)'
;MFAAIDLGSNSFRAHVGNVVDGAITIFKSTRESNRMAAGLDENNHLTQEAMERGLAAIRNIKDFLQQYPLSEVRAVATNTFRVAKNAKDFLEKAEKILGYPIDVISGEEEGRLIYLGVANVLNVPDEKRLVIDIGGGSTEIIVGHGSEIERVESFPIGTVRQSLGFFKDGKITSASFDAALLYAKSRFEDAADYYRYTGWTAVYGSSGTIRATGEMLAINDIGDGLFTLENLKKLKARMIEVGRLDRLKLDGIKSERVTSILGGLTILLVLMEQFDIRRIFPIEAGLRVGVMWDTYLKSKQTDRREQTIRQMINRFHIDEKRGQRVAEYAVAIYNLMSPE
;
A
#
# COMPACT_ATOMS: atom_id res chain seq x y z
N MET A 1 8.64 -3.70 20.53
CA MET A 1 7.50 -3.59 19.60
C MET A 1 7.91 -2.83 18.35
N PHE A 2 7.29 -3.12 17.21
CA PHE A 2 7.52 -2.42 15.95
C PHE A 2 6.34 -1.50 15.63
N ALA A 3 6.60 -0.38 14.96
CA ALA A 3 5.56 0.42 14.35
C ALA A 3 5.81 0.63 12.86
N ALA A 4 4.76 0.50 12.06
CA ALA A 4 4.73 0.86 10.65
C ALA A 4 3.77 2.02 10.42
N ILE A 5 4.26 3.07 9.80
CA ILE A 5 3.48 4.26 9.45
C ILE A 5 3.42 4.37 7.94
N ASP A 6 2.22 4.59 7.42
CA ASP A 6 1.92 4.74 6.00
C ASP A 6 1.29 6.11 5.76
N LEU A 7 2.02 6.98 5.09
CA LEU A 7 1.55 8.29 4.65
C LEU A 7 0.91 8.15 3.25
N GLY A 8 -0.30 7.60 3.24
CA GLY A 8 -1.03 7.34 2.02
C GLY A 8 -1.79 8.55 1.46
N SER A 9 -2.23 8.46 0.22
CA SER A 9 -2.90 9.53 -0.53
C SER A 9 -4.25 9.98 0.06
N ASN A 10 -4.98 9.09 0.74
CA ASN A 10 -6.29 9.39 1.32
C ASN A 10 -6.29 9.49 2.85
N SER A 11 -5.40 8.76 3.50
CA SER A 11 -5.28 8.74 4.95
C SER A 11 -3.88 8.32 5.37
N PHE A 12 -3.40 8.86 6.48
CA PHE A 12 -2.24 8.34 7.18
C PHE A 12 -2.67 7.27 8.16
N ARG A 13 -1.86 6.25 8.33
CA ARG A 13 -2.17 5.12 9.18
C ARG A 13 -0.94 4.63 9.91
N ALA A 14 -1.13 4.12 11.12
CA ALA A 14 -0.07 3.43 11.84
C ALA A 14 -0.58 2.10 12.41
N HIS A 15 0.30 1.11 12.41
CA HIS A 15 0.16 -0.15 13.12
C HIS A 15 1.26 -0.26 14.17
N VAL A 16 0.89 -0.74 15.36
CA VAL A 16 1.82 -1.14 16.41
C VAL A 16 1.61 -2.62 16.68
N GLY A 17 2.68 -3.38 16.68
CA GLY A 17 2.62 -4.83 16.87
C GLY A 17 3.98 -5.43 17.20
N ASN A 18 4.03 -6.76 17.14
CA ASN A 18 5.23 -7.53 17.32
C ASN A 18 5.20 -8.80 16.48
N VAL A 19 6.33 -9.49 16.37
CA VAL A 19 6.35 -10.86 15.85
C VAL A 19 6.17 -11.81 17.04
N VAL A 20 5.09 -12.59 16.98
CA VAL A 20 4.75 -13.62 17.97
C VAL A 20 4.60 -14.93 17.22
N ASP A 21 5.30 -15.96 17.64
CA ASP A 21 5.28 -17.30 17.02
C ASP A 21 5.50 -17.30 15.49
N GLY A 22 6.37 -16.41 15.03
CA GLY A 22 6.69 -16.28 13.60
C GLY A 22 5.65 -15.54 12.78
N ALA A 23 4.66 -14.90 13.37
CA ALA A 23 3.63 -14.10 12.70
C ALA A 23 3.58 -12.67 13.23
N ILE A 24 3.25 -11.71 12.36
CA ILE A 24 2.98 -10.33 12.80
C ILE A 24 1.63 -10.28 13.53
N THR A 25 1.68 -9.90 14.80
CA THR A 25 0.49 -9.62 15.60
C THR A 25 0.35 -8.11 15.78
N ILE A 26 -0.74 -7.55 15.24
CA ILE A 26 -1.06 -6.12 15.36
C ILE A 26 -1.86 -5.93 16.65
N PHE A 27 -1.33 -5.16 17.59
CA PHE A 27 -1.99 -4.87 18.86
C PHE A 27 -2.93 -3.68 18.76
N LYS A 28 -2.49 -2.64 18.04
CA LYS A 28 -3.27 -1.40 17.87
C LYS A 28 -3.02 -0.77 16.49
N SER A 29 -4.01 -0.02 16.05
CA SER A 29 -3.97 0.71 14.79
C SER A 29 -4.63 2.07 14.95
N THR A 30 -4.12 3.07 14.21
CA THR A 30 -4.80 4.36 14.04
C THR A 30 -4.92 4.72 12.57
N ARG A 31 -5.89 5.59 12.28
CA ARG A 31 -6.15 6.11 10.94
C ARG A 31 -6.57 7.57 11.01
N GLU A 32 -5.84 8.42 10.32
CA GLU A 32 -6.09 9.84 10.17
C GLU A 32 -6.50 10.15 8.72
N SER A 33 -7.77 10.53 8.51
CA SER A 33 -8.28 10.91 7.18
C SER A 33 -7.87 12.34 6.85
N ASN A 34 -6.97 12.52 5.89
CA ASN A 34 -6.41 13.83 5.52
C ASN A 34 -6.54 14.18 4.03
N ARG A 35 -6.90 13.21 3.18
CA ARG A 35 -7.16 13.40 1.74
C ARG A 35 -6.07 14.16 1.01
N MET A 36 -4.80 13.80 1.23
CA MET A 36 -3.64 14.50 0.66
C MET A 36 -3.70 14.60 -0.86
N ALA A 37 -4.09 13.53 -1.55
CA ALA A 37 -4.19 13.54 -3.02
C ALA A 37 -5.22 14.55 -3.55
N ALA A 38 -6.32 14.78 -2.83
CA ALA A 38 -7.31 15.79 -3.19
C ALA A 38 -6.83 17.23 -2.91
N GLY A 39 -5.74 17.39 -2.19
CA GLY A 39 -5.11 18.67 -1.92
C GLY A 39 -3.97 19.02 -2.88
N LEU A 40 -3.76 18.24 -3.95
CA LEU A 40 -2.85 18.61 -5.04
C LEU A 40 -3.55 19.57 -6.01
N ASP A 41 -2.89 20.67 -6.30
CA ASP A 41 -3.34 21.59 -7.34
C ASP A 41 -3.03 21.07 -8.76
N GLU A 42 -3.38 21.86 -9.79
CA GLU A 42 -3.15 21.53 -11.20
C GLU A 42 -1.66 21.38 -11.56
N ASN A 43 -0.77 22.00 -10.78
CA ASN A 43 0.68 21.94 -10.95
C ASN A 43 1.35 20.85 -10.11
N ASN A 44 0.56 20.00 -9.43
CA ASN A 44 0.99 19.01 -8.45
C ASN A 44 1.72 19.64 -7.24
N HIS A 45 1.30 20.79 -6.73
CA HIS A 45 1.71 21.28 -5.43
C HIS A 45 0.63 20.94 -4.39
N LEU A 46 1.06 20.53 -3.22
CA LEU A 46 0.19 20.43 -2.06
C LEU A 46 -0.23 21.84 -1.63
N THR A 47 -1.52 22.08 -1.50
CA THR A 47 -2.04 23.34 -0.97
C THR A 47 -1.66 23.49 0.50
N GLN A 48 -1.58 24.75 0.97
CA GLN A 48 -1.28 25.03 2.38
C GLN A 48 -2.25 24.34 3.33
N GLU A 49 -3.54 24.37 2.99
CA GLU A 49 -4.58 23.70 3.77
C GLU A 49 -4.39 22.17 3.86
N ALA A 50 -3.99 21.52 2.75
CA ALA A 50 -3.67 20.09 2.74
C ALA A 50 -2.45 19.77 3.61
N MET A 51 -1.41 20.61 3.54
CA MET A 51 -0.23 20.46 4.41
C MET A 51 -0.60 20.58 5.88
N GLU A 52 -1.40 21.56 6.26
CA GLU A 52 -1.83 21.75 7.65
C GLU A 52 -2.63 20.57 8.18
N ARG A 53 -3.59 20.05 7.38
CA ARG A 53 -4.33 18.81 7.71
C ARG A 53 -3.40 17.62 7.87
N GLY A 54 -2.44 17.48 6.95
CA GLY A 54 -1.44 16.39 7.02
C GLY A 54 -0.56 16.49 8.27
N LEU A 55 -0.06 17.68 8.62
CA LEU A 55 0.75 17.89 9.82
C LEU A 55 -0.05 17.67 11.11
N ALA A 56 -1.34 18.02 11.13
CA ALA A 56 -2.22 17.68 12.25
C ALA A 56 -2.37 16.16 12.41
N ALA A 57 -2.55 15.43 11.30
CA ALA A 57 -2.59 13.97 11.30
C ALA A 57 -1.28 13.35 11.82
N ILE A 58 -0.12 13.92 11.47
CA ILE A 58 1.20 13.47 11.99
C ILE A 58 1.29 13.66 13.51
N ARG A 59 0.78 14.77 14.07
CA ARG A 59 0.74 14.97 15.53
C ARG A 59 -0.08 13.87 16.22
N ASN A 60 -1.27 13.58 15.70
CA ASN A 60 -2.13 12.52 16.26
C ASN A 60 -1.44 11.15 16.21
N ILE A 61 -0.73 10.85 15.11
CA ILE A 61 0.04 9.60 14.98
C ILE A 61 1.18 9.57 16.01
N LYS A 62 1.91 10.68 16.20
CA LYS A 62 2.95 10.77 17.23
C LYS A 62 2.38 10.48 18.62
N ASP A 63 1.30 11.15 19.00
CA ASP A 63 0.65 10.96 20.29
C ASP A 63 0.18 9.50 20.49
N PHE A 64 -0.31 8.88 19.43
CA PHE A 64 -0.64 7.46 19.44
C PHE A 64 0.60 6.58 19.67
N LEU A 65 1.72 6.83 18.99
CA LEU A 65 2.95 6.04 19.10
C LEU A 65 3.61 6.15 20.47
N GLN A 66 3.56 7.32 21.11
CA GLN A 66 4.15 7.56 22.43
C GLN A 66 3.56 6.69 23.55
N GLN A 67 2.41 6.07 23.32
CA GLN A 67 1.75 5.19 24.28
C GLN A 67 2.39 3.78 24.34
N TYR A 68 3.37 3.48 23.46
CA TYR A 68 3.93 2.13 23.32
C TYR A 68 5.46 2.14 23.42
N PRO A 69 6.07 1.11 24.05
CA PRO A 69 7.52 0.94 24.11
C PRO A 69 8.04 0.40 22.76
N LEU A 70 8.22 1.29 21.81
CA LEU A 70 8.67 0.94 20.46
C LEU A 70 10.18 0.78 20.40
N SER A 71 10.66 -0.33 19.85
CA SER A 71 12.07 -0.57 19.56
C SER A 71 12.46 -0.06 18.18
N GLU A 72 11.54 -0.16 17.21
CA GLU A 72 11.77 0.31 15.86
C GLU A 72 10.48 0.91 15.29
N VAL A 73 10.65 2.00 14.53
CA VAL A 73 9.58 2.70 13.82
C VAL A 73 10.02 2.92 12.39
N ARG A 74 9.22 2.49 11.42
CA ARG A 74 9.44 2.79 10.02
C ARG A 74 8.25 3.53 9.44
N ALA A 75 8.49 4.73 8.91
CA ALA A 75 7.49 5.53 8.22
C ALA A 75 7.79 5.55 6.73
N VAL A 76 6.77 5.27 5.93
CA VAL A 76 6.84 5.32 4.47
C VAL A 76 5.80 6.28 3.91
N ALA A 77 6.17 7.01 2.87
CA ALA A 77 5.28 7.90 2.13
C ALA A 77 5.15 7.41 0.70
N THR A 78 3.93 7.46 0.16
CA THR A 78 3.60 6.82 -1.11
C THR A 78 3.23 7.83 -2.20
N ASN A 79 2.39 7.48 -3.13
CA ASN A 79 2.12 8.16 -4.39
C ASN A 79 2.00 9.70 -4.29
N THR A 80 1.22 10.27 -3.36
CA THR A 80 1.07 11.73 -3.27
C THR A 80 2.40 12.44 -3.08
N PHE A 81 3.29 11.88 -2.27
CA PHE A 81 4.59 12.47 -1.97
C PHE A 81 5.63 12.20 -3.06
N ARG A 82 5.41 11.18 -3.90
CA ARG A 82 6.21 10.97 -5.13
C ARG A 82 5.90 12.02 -6.19
N VAL A 83 4.64 12.46 -6.30
CA VAL A 83 4.20 13.37 -7.37
C VAL A 83 4.17 14.84 -6.96
N ALA A 84 4.08 15.14 -5.66
CA ALA A 84 4.01 16.51 -5.16
C ALA A 84 5.35 17.21 -5.30
N LYS A 85 5.40 18.33 -6.04
CA LYS A 85 6.64 19.11 -6.29
C LYS A 85 7.19 19.77 -5.02
N ASN A 86 6.34 20.07 -4.06
CA ASN A 86 6.69 20.62 -2.76
C ASN A 86 6.60 19.61 -1.62
N ALA A 87 6.72 18.30 -1.94
CA ALA A 87 6.70 17.23 -0.93
C ALA A 87 7.77 17.43 0.14
N LYS A 88 8.97 17.91 -0.24
CA LYS A 88 10.09 18.14 0.67
C LYS A 88 9.70 19.07 1.82
N ASP A 89 9.03 20.18 1.54
CA ASP A 89 8.63 21.16 2.55
C ASP A 89 7.67 20.58 3.59
N PHE A 90 6.81 19.65 3.16
CA PHE A 90 5.93 18.93 4.05
C PHE A 90 6.69 17.88 4.87
N LEU A 91 7.51 17.06 4.21
CA LEU A 91 8.22 15.94 4.84
C LEU A 91 9.20 16.42 5.91
N GLU A 92 9.96 17.47 5.67
CA GLU A 92 10.87 18.05 6.68
C GLU A 92 10.12 18.49 7.96
N LYS A 93 8.93 19.07 7.81
CA LYS A 93 8.09 19.46 8.96
C LYS A 93 7.48 18.22 9.63
N ALA A 94 7.05 17.24 8.85
CA ALA A 94 6.45 16.00 9.33
C ALA A 94 7.46 15.16 10.13
N GLU A 95 8.69 15.02 9.66
CA GLU A 95 9.78 14.32 10.35
C GLU A 95 10.13 14.98 11.68
N LYS A 96 10.23 16.33 11.71
CA LYS A 96 10.46 17.09 12.97
C LYS A 96 9.35 16.84 13.99
N ILE A 97 8.09 16.77 13.56
CA ILE A 97 6.96 16.48 14.43
C ILE A 97 6.97 15.02 14.87
N LEU A 98 7.11 14.08 13.93
CA LEU A 98 7.04 12.65 14.19
C LEU A 98 8.20 12.17 15.06
N GLY A 99 9.40 12.70 14.81
CA GLY A 99 10.65 12.29 15.46
C GLY A 99 11.33 11.08 14.80
N TYR A 100 10.86 10.68 13.62
CA TYR A 100 11.39 9.57 12.82
C TYR A 100 11.49 9.99 11.35
N PRO A 101 12.47 9.45 10.60
CA PRO A 101 12.57 9.69 9.16
C PRO A 101 11.38 9.10 8.41
N ILE A 102 11.04 9.71 7.28
CA ILE A 102 9.94 9.30 6.41
C ILE A 102 10.51 8.96 5.03
N ASP A 103 10.52 7.69 4.68
CA ASP A 103 11.01 7.21 3.40
C ASP A 103 9.96 7.39 2.30
N VAL A 104 10.24 8.18 1.27
CA VAL A 104 9.41 8.22 0.06
C VAL A 104 9.78 7.02 -0.80
N ILE A 105 8.95 5.98 -0.76
CA ILE A 105 9.22 4.73 -1.47
C ILE A 105 8.73 4.77 -2.92
N SER A 106 9.45 4.08 -3.83
CA SER A 106 8.99 3.92 -5.22
C SER A 106 7.70 3.07 -5.30
N GLY A 107 7.03 3.08 -6.44
CA GLY A 107 5.84 2.24 -6.63
C GLY A 107 6.16 0.75 -6.61
N GLU A 108 7.33 0.37 -7.15
CA GLU A 108 7.81 -1.01 -7.12
C GLU A 108 8.13 -1.45 -5.69
N GLU A 109 8.75 -0.58 -4.88
CA GLU A 109 9.02 -0.88 -3.46
C GLU A 109 7.73 -0.97 -2.67
N GLU A 110 6.74 -0.09 -2.95
CA GLU A 110 5.40 -0.20 -2.38
C GLU A 110 4.76 -1.55 -2.69
N GLY A 111 4.78 -1.97 -3.98
CA GLY A 111 4.27 -3.28 -4.40
C GLY A 111 5.02 -4.45 -3.79
N ARG A 112 6.37 -4.36 -3.69
CA ARG A 112 7.19 -5.38 -3.01
C ARG A 112 6.78 -5.56 -1.54
N LEU A 113 6.60 -4.47 -0.83
CA LEU A 113 6.18 -4.50 0.57
C LEU A 113 4.75 -5.03 0.72
N ILE A 114 3.84 -4.64 -0.17
CA ILE A 114 2.47 -5.17 -0.18
C ILE A 114 2.50 -6.69 -0.35
N TYR A 115 3.26 -7.19 -1.35
CA TYR A 115 3.38 -8.62 -1.59
C TYR A 115 3.97 -9.37 -0.40
N LEU A 116 5.03 -8.82 0.20
CA LEU A 116 5.64 -9.38 1.41
C LEU A 116 4.61 -9.55 2.54
N GLY A 117 3.77 -8.54 2.76
CA GLY A 117 2.70 -8.60 3.75
C GLY A 117 1.66 -9.67 3.44
N VAL A 118 1.21 -9.76 2.19
CA VAL A 118 0.22 -10.74 1.73
C VAL A 118 0.77 -12.17 1.81
N ALA A 119 1.98 -12.39 1.28
CA ALA A 119 2.61 -13.72 1.25
C ALA A 119 2.80 -14.31 2.66
N ASN A 120 3.21 -13.48 3.62
CA ASN A 120 3.42 -13.93 5.00
C ASN A 120 2.11 -14.20 5.76
N VAL A 121 1.03 -13.48 5.44
CA VAL A 121 -0.29 -13.73 6.06
C VAL A 121 -0.93 -14.99 5.49
N LEU A 122 -0.83 -15.21 4.18
CA LEU A 122 -1.39 -16.40 3.52
C LEU A 122 -0.62 -17.67 3.88
N ASN A 123 0.72 -17.60 3.94
CA ASN A 123 1.61 -18.72 4.21
C ASN A 123 1.33 -19.96 3.32
N VAL A 124 1.12 -19.74 2.01
CA VAL A 124 0.92 -20.80 1.00
C VAL A 124 2.11 -20.77 0.04
N PRO A 125 3.15 -21.60 0.27
CA PRO A 125 4.43 -21.49 -0.42
C PRO A 125 4.37 -21.85 -1.93
N ASP A 126 3.48 -22.76 -2.32
CA ASP A 126 3.40 -23.29 -3.69
C ASP A 126 2.31 -22.62 -4.53
N GLU A 127 1.77 -21.48 -4.07
CA GLU A 127 0.73 -20.77 -4.79
C GLU A 127 1.30 -19.66 -5.67
N LYS A 128 1.00 -19.73 -6.97
CA LYS A 128 1.18 -18.60 -7.88
C LYS A 128 0.00 -17.65 -7.75
N ARG A 129 0.24 -16.41 -7.38
CA ARG A 129 -0.81 -15.44 -7.07
C ARG A 129 -0.62 -14.09 -7.74
N LEU A 130 -1.74 -13.47 -8.05
CA LEU A 130 -1.81 -12.05 -8.40
C LEU A 130 -2.28 -11.27 -7.16
N VAL A 131 -1.58 -10.22 -6.80
CA VAL A 131 -1.96 -9.29 -5.73
C VAL A 131 -2.25 -7.93 -6.34
N ILE A 132 -3.40 -7.35 -5.99
CA ILE A 132 -3.85 -6.04 -6.45
C ILE A 132 -4.06 -5.15 -5.23
N ASP A 133 -3.44 -3.98 -5.22
CA ASP A 133 -3.71 -2.92 -4.25
C ASP A 133 -4.15 -1.65 -4.97
N ILE A 134 -5.39 -1.20 -4.73
CA ILE A 134 -5.91 0.01 -5.32
C ILE A 134 -5.87 1.12 -4.26
N GLY A 135 -4.85 1.94 -4.35
CA GLY A 135 -4.64 3.09 -3.49
C GLY A 135 -5.46 4.32 -3.90
N GLY A 136 -5.23 5.43 -3.19
CA GLY A 136 -5.86 6.70 -3.52
C GLY A 136 -5.29 7.36 -4.78
N GLY A 137 -4.00 7.17 -5.05
CA GLY A 137 -3.29 7.82 -6.17
C GLY A 137 -2.64 6.86 -7.16
N SER A 138 -2.37 5.62 -6.76
CA SER A 138 -1.77 4.57 -7.59
C SER A 138 -2.46 3.23 -7.40
N THR A 139 -2.15 2.28 -8.28
CA THR A 139 -2.57 0.89 -8.22
C THR A 139 -1.36 0.01 -8.43
N GLU A 140 -1.04 -0.81 -7.46
CA GLU A 140 0.06 -1.78 -7.50
C GLU A 140 -0.48 -3.15 -7.90
N ILE A 141 0.24 -3.80 -8.85
CA ILE A 141 -0.11 -5.12 -9.37
C ILE A 141 1.14 -5.98 -9.30
N ILE A 142 1.05 -7.09 -8.57
CA ILE A 142 2.18 -7.95 -8.28
C ILE A 142 1.84 -9.39 -8.61
N VAL A 143 2.68 -10.05 -9.41
CA VAL A 143 2.64 -11.50 -9.62
C VAL A 143 3.80 -12.12 -8.88
N GLY A 144 3.57 -13.21 -8.19
CA GLY A 144 4.61 -13.97 -7.53
C GLY A 144 4.19 -15.40 -7.21
N HIS A 145 5.16 -16.18 -6.79
CA HIS A 145 5.01 -17.56 -6.39
C HIS A 145 5.53 -17.73 -4.95
N GLY A 146 4.69 -18.18 -4.05
CA GLY A 146 5.05 -18.28 -2.63
C GLY A 146 5.49 -16.93 -2.06
N SER A 147 6.75 -16.81 -1.67
CA SER A 147 7.37 -15.57 -1.18
C SER A 147 8.12 -14.78 -2.25
N GLU A 148 8.29 -15.33 -3.44
CA GLU A 148 9.08 -14.75 -4.53
C GLU A 148 8.21 -13.90 -5.45
N ILE A 149 8.71 -12.72 -5.81
CA ILE A 149 8.04 -11.82 -6.75
C ILE A 149 8.60 -12.10 -8.15
N GLU A 150 7.70 -12.38 -9.10
CA GLU A 150 8.03 -12.50 -10.52
C GLU A 150 7.97 -11.14 -11.22
N ARG A 151 6.97 -10.33 -10.90
CA ARG A 151 6.79 -8.98 -11.45
C ARG A 151 6.05 -8.08 -10.48
N VAL A 152 6.47 -6.82 -10.43
CA VAL A 152 5.78 -5.74 -9.72
C VAL A 152 5.67 -4.53 -10.61
N GLU A 153 4.49 -3.93 -10.67
CA GLU A 153 4.24 -2.70 -11.41
C GLU A 153 3.34 -1.78 -10.59
N SER A 154 3.60 -0.48 -10.68
CA SER A 154 2.77 0.57 -10.09
C SER A 154 2.22 1.46 -11.20
N PHE A 155 0.91 1.54 -11.28
CA PHE A 155 0.20 2.34 -12.27
C PHE A 155 -0.27 3.65 -11.64
N PRO A 156 -0.06 4.82 -12.29
CA PRO A 156 -0.44 6.13 -11.75
C PRO A 156 -1.94 6.39 -11.90
N ILE A 157 -2.75 5.45 -11.43
CA ILE A 157 -4.20 5.52 -11.36
C ILE A 157 -4.68 5.05 -10.00
N GLY A 158 -5.48 5.87 -9.31
CA GLY A 158 -6.02 5.57 -7.99
C GLY A 158 -7.41 6.13 -7.80
N THR A 159 -8.06 5.72 -6.72
CA THR A 159 -9.49 5.97 -6.50
C THR A 159 -9.88 7.44 -6.40
N VAL A 160 -9.00 8.28 -5.83
CA VAL A 160 -9.31 9.69 -5.57
C VAL A 160 -9.39 10.49 -6.87
N ARG A 161 -8.31 10.45 -7.68
CA ARG A 161 -8.29 11.18 -8.96
C ARG A 161 -9.35 10.66 -9.94
N GLN A 162 -9.55 9.35 -9.95
CA GLN A 162 -10.57 8.72 -10.79
C GLN A 162 -11.97 9.21 -10.40
N SER A 163 -12.29 9.25 -9.11
CA SER A 163 -13.59 9.72 -8.65
C SER A 163 -13.80 11.22 -8.92
N LEU A 164 -12.82 12.06 -8.58
CA LEU A 164 -12.92 13.51 -8.75
C LEU A 164 -12.96 13.92 -10.24
N GLY A 165 -12.28 13.17 -11.12
CA GLY A 165 -12.22 13.46 -12.54
C GLY A 165 -13.54 13.19 -13.28
N PHE A 166 -14.22 12.10 -12.94
CA PHE A 166 -15.35 11.59 -13.72
C PHE A 166 -16.70 11.68 -13.01
N PHE A 167 -16.76 11.79 -11.70
CA PHE A 167 -18.01 11.80 -10.92
C PHE A 167 -18.21 13.14 -10.18
N LYS A 168 -18.14 14.22 -10.94
CA LYS A 168 -18.30 15.58 -10.42
C LYS A 168 -19.67 15.77 -9.77
N ASP A 169 -19.71 16.52 -8.67
CA ASP A 169 -20.93 16.86 -7.93
C ASP A 169 -21.73 15.64 -7.46
N GLY A 170 -21.07 14.48 -7.35
CA GLY A 170 -21.70 13.24 -6.93
C GLY A 170 -22.74 12.68 -7.92
N LYS A 171 -22.76 13.14 -9.18
CA LYS A 171 -23.62 12.59 -10.23
C LYS A 171 -23.06 11.27 -10.73
N ILE A 172 -23.93 10.28 -10.87
CA ILE A 172 -23.59 8.93 -11.33
C ILE A 172 -24.41 8.66 -12.58
N THR A 173 -23.75 8.64 -13.75
CA THR A 173 -24.40 8.39 -15.03
C THR A 173 -23.66 7.31 -15.82
N SER A 174 -24.30 6.68 -16.80
CA SER A 174 -23.63 5.78 -17.73
C SER A 174 -22.44 6.47 -18.40
N ALA A 175 -22.64 7.69 -18.91
CA ALA A 175 -21.60 8.46 -19.58
C ALA A 175 -20.38 8.73 -18.67
N SER A 176 -20.58 9.06 -17.37
CA SER A 176 -19.49 9.24 -16.43
C SER A 176 -18.74 7.94 -16.17
N PHE A 177 -19.45 6.80 -16.05
CA PHE A 177 -18.80 5.50 -15.94
C PHE A 177 -18.04 5.13 -17.22
N ASP A 178 -18.62 5.30 -18.38
CA ASP A 178 -18.00 4.93 -19.67
C ASP A 178 -16.70 5.73 -19.89
N ALA A 179 -16.71 7.03 -19.61
CA ALA A 179 -15.50 7.86 -19.66
C ALA A 179 -14.44 7.42 -18.65
N ALA A 180 -14.84 7.10 -17.40
CA ALA A 180 -13.93 6.64 -16.36
C ALA A 180 -13.33 5.26 -16.69
N LEU A 181 -14.13 4.34 -17.25
CA LEU A 181 -13.69 3.02 -17.71
C LEU A 181 -12.71 3.14 -18.88
N LEU A 182 -12.99 4.00 -19.86
CA LEU A 182 -12.09 4.22 -20.99
C LEU A 182 -10.73 4.76 -20.53
N TYR A 183 -10.73 5.72 -19.63
CA TYR A 183 -9.51 6.24 -19.03
C TYR A 183 -8.75 5.16 -18.27
N ALA A 184 -9.41 4.40 -17.42
CA ALA A 184 -8.77 3.31 -16.69
C ALA A 184 -8.20 2.25 -17.64
N LYS A 185 -8.93 1.90 -18.71
CA LYS A 185 -8.48 0.95 -19.72
C LYS A 185 -7.17 1.36 -20.36
N SER A 186 -7.02 2.64 -20.75
CA SER A 186 -5.78 3.15 -21.36
C SER A 186 -4.58 3.11 -20.41
N ARG A 187 -4.79 3.00 -19.09
CA ARG A 187 -3.69 2.93 -18.10
C ARG A 187 -3.12 1.54 -17.93
N PHE A 188 -3.87 0.49 -18.26
CA PHE A 188 -3.47 -0.89 -18.11
C PHE A 188 -3.24 -1.62 -19.43
N GLU A 189 -3.53 -0.96 -20.57
CA GLU A 189 -3.55 -1.57 -21.90
C GLU A 189 -2.20 -2.21 -22.26
N ASP A 190 -1.09 -1.51 -22.04
CA ASP A 190 0.26 -1.99 -22.37
C ASP A 190 0.67 -3.22 -21.53
N ALA A 191 0.12 -3.36 -20.34
CA ALA A 191 0.43 -4.48 -19.43
C ALA A 191 -0.56 -5.66 -19.56
N ALA A 192 -1.72 -5.45 -20.19
CA ALA A 192 -2.84 -6.39 -20.18
C ALA A 192 -2.45 -7.77 -20.71
N ASP A 193 -1.73 -7.83 -21.81
CA ASP A 193 -1.33 -9.10 -22.43
C ASP A 193 -0.39 -9.90 -21.52
N TYR A 194 0.59 -9.23 -20.90
CA TYR A 194 1.47 -9.91 -19.96
C TYR A 194 0.69 -10.58 -18.83
N TYR A 195 -0.19 -9.82 -18.16
CA TYR A 195 -0.97 -10.37 -17.03
C TYR A 195 -1.94 -11.46 -17.48
N ARG A 196 -2.59 -11.30 -18.62
CA ARG A 196 -3.52 -12.32 -19.16
C ARG A 196 -2.83 -13.66 -19.42
N TYR A 197 -1.60 -13.64 -19.92
CA TYR A 197 -0.87 -14.86 -20.28
C TYR A 197 0.00 -15.44 -19.15
N THR A 198 0.32 -14.65 -18.14
CA THR A 198 1.17 -15.10 -17.03
C THR A 198 0.52 -16.22 -16.21
N GLY A 199 -0.80 -16.17 -16.04
CA GLY A 199 -1.57 -17.13 -15.24
C GLY A 199 -1.28 -17.04 -13.75
N TRP A 200 -2.25 -17.41 -12.96
CA TRP A 200 -2.19 -17.50 -11.49
C TRP A 200 -3.25 -18.48 -10.97
N THR A 201 -3.05 -18.99 -9.75
CA THR A 201 -4.00 -19.86 -9.07
C THR A 201 -5.08 -19.05 -8.35
N ALA A 202 -4.69 -17.92 -7.74
CA ALA A 202 -5.58 -17.07 -6.97
C ALA A 202 -5.26 -15.58 -7.18
N VAL A 203 -6.26 -14.72 -6.97
CA VAL A 203 -6.13 -13.26 -7.02
C VAL A 203 -6.56 -12.66 -5.70
N TYR A 204 -5.65 -11.95 -5.05
CA TYR A 204 -5.90 -11.29 -3.77
C TYR A 204 -5.95 -9.77 -3.92
N GLY A 205 -6.89 -9.17 -3.21
CA GLY A 205 -7.03 -7.72 -3.16
C GLY A 205 -6.74 -7.16 -1.78
N SER A 206 -5.72 -6.31 -1.66
CA SER A 206 -5.19 -5.89 -0.35
C SER A 206 -5.70 -4.54 0.15
N SER A 207 -6.30 -3.72 -0.69
CA SER A 207 -6.68 -2.35 -0.31
C SER A 207 -7.98 -2.24 0.50
N GLY A 208 -8.12 -1.11 1.17
CA GLY A 208 -9.38 -0.76 1.81
C GLY A 208 -10.55 -0.56 0.82
N THR A 209 -10.26 -0.21 -0.43
CA THR A 209 -11.24 -0.09 -1.51
C THR A 209 -11.79 -1.46 -1.87
N ILE A 210 -10.91 -2.45 -2.08
CA ILE A 210 -11.31 -3.81 -2.45
C ILE A 210 -12.11 -4.45 -1.32
N ARG A 211 -11.68 -4.30 -0.06
CA ARG A 211 -12.44 -4.82 1.09
C ARG A 211 -13.83 -4.21 1.19
N ALA A 212 -13.94 -2.87 1.09
CA ALA A 212 -15.23 -2.21 1.13
C ALA A 212 -16.14 -2.62 -0.03
N THR A 213 -15.58 -2.84 -1.23
CA THR A 213 -16.35 -3.37 -2.37
C THR A 213 -16.84 -4.78 -2.10
N GLY A 214 -16.01 -5.66 -1.53
CA GLY A 214 -16.41 -7.02 -1.16
C GLY A 214 -17.52 -7.03 -0.09
N GLU A 215 -17.38 -6.20 0.94
CA GLU A 215 -18.42 -6.03 1.97
C GLU A 215 -19.75 -5.54 1.36
N MET A 216 -19.70 -4.58 0.43
CA MET A 216 -20.91 -4.10 -0.25
C MET A 216 -21.61 -5.19 -1.06
N LEU A 217 -20.85 -5.99 -1.80
CA LEU A 217 -21.43 -7.09 -2.57
C LEU A 217 -22.15 -8.09 -1.66
N ALA A 218 -21.52 -8.44 -0.55
CA ALA A 218 -22.04 -9.45 0.38
C ALA A 218 -23.24 -8.95 1.20
N ILE A 219 -23.20 -7.70 1.70
CA ILE A 219 -24.23 -7.17 2.63
C ILE A 219 -25.48 -6.68 1.89
N ASN A 220 -25.35 -6.24 0.64
CA ASN A 220 -26.46 -5.67 -0.14
C ASN A 220 -27.09 -6.63 -1.13
N ASP A 221 -26.88 -7.92 -0.98
CA ASP A 221 -27.42 -8.99 -1.83
C ASP A 221 -27.19 -8.75 -3.33
N ILE A 222 -25.99 -8.29 -3.70
CA ILE A 222 -25.64 -8.05 -5.10
C ILE A 222 -25.19 -9.36 -5.75
N GLY A 223 -26.09 -9.99 -6.49
CA GLY A 223 -25.88 -11.31 -7.06
C GLY A 223 -25.80 -12.39 -5.97
N ASP A 224 -24.72 -13.17 -5.99
CA ASP A 224 -24.42 -14.18 -4.97
C ASP A 224 -23.47 -13.67 -3.87
N GLY A 225 -23.19 -12.35 -3.86
CA GLY A 225 -22.30 -11.71 -2.91
C GLY A 225 -20.80 -11.95 -3.13
N LEU A 226 -20.43 -12.75 -4.12
CA LEU A 226 -19.02 -13.02 -4.43
C LEU A 226 -18.37 -11.87 -5.18
N PHE A 227 -17.07 -11.72 -5.00
CA PHE A 227 -16.29 -10.68 -5.68
C PHE A 227 -15.95 -11.13 -7.12
N THR A 228 -16.92 -11.05 -8.01
CA THR A 228 -16.81 -11.42 -9.42
C THR A 228 -17.08 -10.23 -10.34
N LEU A 229 -16.60 -10.31 -11.58
CA LEU A 229 -16.84 -9.26 -12.58
C LEU A 229 -18.35 -9.05 -12.83
N GLU A 230 -19.12 -10.13 -12.82
CA GLU A 230 -20.59 -10.06 -13.01
C GLU A 230 -21.23 -9.25 -11.88
N ASN A 231 -20.90 -9.53 -10.63
CA ASN A 231 -21.46 -8.81 -9.48
C ASN A 231 -21.00 -7.35 -9.42
N LEU A 232 -19.77 -7.05 -9.84
CA LEU A 232 -19.32 -5.66 -10.00
C LEU A 232 -20.11 -4.92 -11.08
N LYS A 233 -20.47 -5.58 -12.18
CA LYS A 233 -21.36 -5.02 -13.23
C LYS A 233 -22.77 -4.74 -12.69
N LYS A 234 -23.31 -5.64 -11.87
CA LYS A 234 -24.59 -5.42 -11.15
C LYS A 234 -24.50 -4.24 -10.18
N LEU A 235 -23.42 -4.14 -9.41
CA LEU A 235 -23.18 -2.99 -8.52
C LEU A 235 -23.11 -1.68 -9.30
N LYS A 236 -22.38 -1.63 -10.44
CA LYS A 236 -22.35 -0.46 -11.34
C LYS A 236 -23.75 -0.09 -11.81
N ALA A 237 -24.53 -1.05 -12.28
CA ALA A 237 -25.90 -0.80 -12.76
C ALA A 237 -26.78 -0.18 -11.66
N ARG A 238 -26.74 -0.73 -10.45
CA ARG A 238 -27.49 -0.18 -9.30
C ARG A 238 -27.05 1.24 -8.94
N MET A 239 -25.74 1.54 -9.02
CA MET A 239 -25.23 2.89 -8.75
C MET A 239 -25.74 3.89 -9.82
N ILE A 240 -25.77 3.49 -11.10
CA ILE A 240 -26.31 4.33 -12.19
C ILE A 240 -27.80 4.58 -12.01
N GLU A 241 -28.57 3.56 -11.61
CA GLU A 241 -30.01 3.67 -11.34
C GLU A 241 -30.30 4.70 -10.23
N VAL A 242 -29.52 4.67 -9.15
CA VAL A 242 -29.62 5.66 -8.06
C VAL A 242 -29.26 7.07 -8.54
N GLY A 243 -28.32 7.19 -9.47
CA GLY A 243 -27.95 8.41 -10.19
C GLY A 243 -27.18 9.46 -9.40
N ARG A 244 -27.12 9.34 -8.05
CA ARG A 244 -26.44 10.31 -7.18
C ARG A 244 -25.80 9.64 -5.97
N LEU A 245 -24.60 10.11 -5.64
CA LEU A 245 -23.80 9.60 -4.53
C LEU A 245 -24.47 9.84 -3.14
N ASP A 246 -25.10 10.99 -2.95
CA ASP A 246 -25.80 11.36 -1.72
C ASP A 246 -27.10 10.58 -1.49
N ARG A 247 -27.63 9.93 -2.53
CA ARG A 247 -28.79 9.03 -2.47
C ARG A 247 -28.44 7.57 -2.39
N LEU A 248 -27.14 7.24 -2.53
CA LEU A 248 -26.67 5.86 -2.56
C LEU A 248 -26.74 5.29 -1.13
N LYS A 249 -27.75 4.48 -0.88
CA LYS A 249 -27.92 3.70 0.36
C LYS A 249 -27.35 2.32 0.12
N LEU A 250 -26.10 2.11 0.49
CA LEU A 250 -25.45 0.81 0.50
C LEU A 250 -24.85 0.60 1.88
N ASP A 251 -25.23 -0.49 2.52
CA ASP A 251 -24.68 -0.89 3.81
C ASP A 251 -23.20 -1.30 3.65
N GLY A 252 -22.42 -1.17 4.71
CA GLY A 252 -21.00 -1.48 4.70
C GLY A 252 -20.07 -0.35 4.20
N ILE A 253 -20.61 0.78 3.71
CA ILE A 253 -19.80 1.93 3.30
C ILE A 253 -19.75 2.99 4.41
N LYS A 254 -18.56 3.27 4.91
CA LYS A 254 -18.33 4.46 5.73
C LYS A 254 -18.47 5.71 4.83
N SER A 255 -19.17 6.74 5.30
CA SER A 255 -19.43 7.99 4.57
C SER A 255 -18.19 8.62 3.93
N GLU A 256 -17.03 8.50 4.60
CA GLU A 256 -15.74 8.99 4.12
C GLU A 256 -15.21 8.26 2.87
N ARG A 257 -15.71 7.06 2.58
CA ARG A 257 -15.27 6.22 1.44
C ARG A 257 -16.20 6.31 0.24
N VAL A 258 -17.41 6.81 0.43
CA VAL A 258 -18.43 6.85 -0.62
C VAL A 258 -17.90 7.52 -1.90
N THR A 259 -17.17 8.62 -1.75
CA THR A 259 -16.58 9.34 -2.90
C THR A 259 -15.52 8.51 -3.63
N SER A 260 -14.68 7.74 -2.93
CA SER A 260 -13.59 6.98 -3.56
C SER A 260 -14.04 5.65 -4.15
N ILE A 261 -15.25 5.19 -3.82
CA ILE A 261 -15.73 3.88 -4.26
C ILE A 261 -16.02 3.83 -5.77
N LEU A 262 -16.53 4.94 -6.34
CA LEU A 262 -16.82 4.99 -7.77
C LEU A 262 -15.56 4.84 -8.62
N GLY A 263 -14.49 5.58 -8.27
CA GLY A 263 -13.21 5.44 -8.93
C GLY A 263 -12.59 4.05 -8.71
N GLY A 264 -12.74 3.49 -7.51
CA GLY A 264 -12.29 2.13 -7.22
C GLY A 264 -13.03 1.06 -8.04
N LEU A 265 -14.35 1.19 -8.16
CA LEU A 265 -15.16 0.29 -8.96
C LEU A 265 -14.79 0.32 -10.45
N THR A 266 -14.49 1.51 -11.01
CA THR A 266 -14.05 1.59 -12.41
C THR A 266 -12.71 0.93 -12.65
N ILE A 267 -11.74 1.08 -11.72
CA ILE A 267 -10.44 0.42 -11.79
C ILE A 267 -10.62 -1.10 -11.70
N LEU A 268 -11.42 -1.58 -10.74
CA LEU A 268 -11.70 -3.01 -10.56
C LEU A 268 -12.34 -3.66 -11.78
N LEU A 269 -13.36 -3.02 -12.36
CA LEU A 269 -14.04 -3.50 -13.56
C LEU A 269 -13.05 -3.69 -14.71
N VAL A 270 -12.19 -2.69 -14.93
CA VAL A 270 -11.20 -2.74 -16.01
C VAL A 270 -10.14 -3.80 -15.78
N LEU A 271 -9.59 -3.89 -14.57
CA LEU A 271 -8.57 -4.90 -14.24
C LEU A 271 -9.13 -6.31 -14.41
N MET A 272 -10.34 -6.56 -13.88
CA MET A 272 -10.95 -7.88 -14.00
C MET A 272 -11.26 -8.25 -15.45
N GLU A 273 -11.66 -7.30 -16.27
CA GLU A 273 -11.97 -7.53 -17.67
C GLU A 273 -10.70 -7.69 -18.53
N GLN A 274 -9.70 -6.79 -18.38
CA GLN A 274 -8.49 -6.82 -19.22
C GLN A 274 -7.56 -8.00 -18.86
N PHE A 275 -7.51 -8.39 -17.59
CA PHE A 275 -6.60 -9.48 -17.13
C PHE A 275 -7.31 -10.84 -17.03
N ASP A 276 -8.58 -10.94 -17.42
CA ASP A 276 -9.41 -12.16 -17.31
C ASP A 276 -9.49 -12.70 -15.88
N ILE A 277 -9.68 -11.78 -14.92
CA ILE A 277 -9.83 -12.15 -13.51
C ILE A 277 -11.27 -12.57 -13.22
N ARG A 278 -11.46 -13.80 -12.86
CA ARG A 278 -12.79 -14.35 -12.54
C ARG A 278 -13.27 -13.98 -11.15
N ARG A 279 -12.38 -14.00 -10.18
CA ARG A 279 -12.69 -13.74 -8.76
C ARG A 279 -11.52 -13.10 -8.05
N ILE A 280 -11.80 -12.15 -7.14
CA ILE A 280 -10.84 -11.55 -6.21
C ILE A 280 -11.18 -11.98 -4.78
N PHE A 281 -10.16 -12.33 -4.00
CA PHE A 281 -10.27 -12.61 -2.58
C PHE A 281 -9.75 -11.40 -1.79
N PRO A 282 -10.64 -10.62 -1.13
CA PRO A 282 -10.19 -9.54 -0.26
C PRO A 282 -9.35 -10.07 0.90
N ILE A 283 -8.20 -9.46 1.16
CA ILE A 283 -7.31 -9.86 2.25
C ILE A 283 -6.99 -8.68 3.16
N GLU A 284 -6.86 -8.96 4.45
CA GLU A 284 -6.51 -7.96 5.47
C GLU A 284 -4.98 -7.89 5.71
N ALA A 285 -4.24 -7.85 4.62
CA ALA A 285 -2.80 -7.68 4.58
C ALA A 285 -2.45 -6.63 3.53
N GLY A 286 -1.32 -5.98 3.63
CA GLY A 286 -0.86 -4.97 2.66
C GLY A 286 0.37 -4.22 3.16
N LEU A 287 0.56 -2.98 2.68
CA LEU A 287 1.76 -2.19 2.87
C LEU A 287 2.29 -2.18 4.31
N ARG A 288 1.47 -1.85 5.31
CA ARG A 288 1.93 -1.73 6.71
C ARG A 288 2.39 -3.06 7.30
N VAL A 289 1.70 -4.15 6.99
CA VAL A 289 2.12 -5.50 7.40
C VAL A 289 3.45 -5.85 6.76
N GLY A 290 3.61 -5.54 5.47
CA GLY A 290 4.86 -5.70 4.75
C GLY A 290 6.00 -4.84 5.30
N VAL A 291 5.74 -3.59 5.65
CA VAL A 291 6.73 -2.71 6.31
C VAL A 291 7.17 -3.31 7.65
N MET A 292 6.25 -3.83 8.47
CA MET A 292 6.59 -4.49 9.73
C MET A 292 7.44 -5.75 9.50
N TRP A 293 7.07 -6.57 8.52
CA TRP A 293 7.85 -7.76 8.13
C TRP A 293 9.24 -7.40 7.63
N ASP A 294 9.36 -6.41 6.74
CA ASP A 294 10.64 -5.96 6.19
C ASP A 294 11.57 -5.42 7.30
N THR A 295 11.01 -4.66 8.24
CA THR A 295 11.74 -4.17 9.41
C THR A 295 12.24 -5.33 10.28
N TYR A 296 11.37 -6.30 10.59
CA TYR A 296 11.74 -7.49 11.36
C TYR A 296 12.80 -8.34 10.66
N LEU A 297 12.63 -8.59 9.36
CA LEU A 297 13.60 -9.39 8.59
C LEU A 297 14.97 -8.70 8.50
N LYS A 298 15.01 -7.37 8.37
CA LYS A 298 16.25 -6.59 8.38
C LYS A 298 16.95 -6.68 9.73
N SER A 299 16.21 -6.60 10.85
CA SER A 299 16.78 -6.80 12.18
C SER A 299 17.38 -8.20 12.35
N LYS A 300 16.73 -9.22 11.78
CA LYS A 300 17.22 -10.60 11.77
C LYS A 300 18.37 -10.85 10.79
N GLN A 301 18.44 -10.10 9.70
CA GLN A 301 19.58 -10.17 8.77
C GLN A 301 20.89 -9.68 9.39
N THR A 302 20.84 -8.75 10.31
CA THR A 302 22.01 -8.36 11.11
C THR A 302 22.51 -9.55 11.93
N ASP A 303 21.60 -10.27 12.61
CA ASP A 303 21.95 -11.51 13.32
C ASP A 303 22.44 -12.62 12.36
N ARG A 304 21.88 -12.73 11.16
CA ARG A 304 22.33 -13.71 10.15
C ARG A 304 23.71 -13.39 9.59
N ARG A 305 24.06 -12.12 9.40
CA ARG A 305 25.41 -11.71 9.00
C ARG A 305 26.42 -12.09 10.07
N GLU A 306 26.12 -11.82 11.33
CA GLU A 306 26.96 -12.26 12.43
C GLU A 306 27.06 -13.78 12.53
N GLN A 307 25.95 -14.51 12.37
CA GLN A 307 25.95 -15.97 12.32
C GLN A 307 26.78 -16.50 11.14
N THR A 308 26.64 -15.90 9.96
CA THR A 308 27.44 -16.26 8.77
C THR A 308 28.91 -16.00 9.01
N ILE A 309 29.27 -14.85 9.59
CA ILE A 309 30.65 -14.53 9.97
C ILE A 309 31.17 -15.54 10.97
N ARG A 310 30.43 -15.89 12.02
CA ARG A 310 30.80 -16.93 13.00
C ARG A 310 30.95 -18.31 12.37
N GLN A 311 30.06 -18.68 11.45
CA GLN A 311 30.19 -19.95 10.70
C GLN A 311 31.45 -19.95 9.83
N MET A 312 31.78 -18.84 9.16
CA MET A 312 33.03 -18.70 8.39
C MET A 312 34.28 -18.78 9.29
N ILE A 313 34.27 -18.07 10.42
CA ILE A 313 35.34 -18.12 11.43
C ILE A 313 35.58 -19.57 11.83
N ASN A 314 34.52 -20.30 12.20
CA ASN A 314 34.64 -21.70 12.63
C ASN A 314 35.07 -22.63 11.48
N ARG A 315 34.49 -22.48 10.29
CA ARG A 315 34.76 -23.34 9.11
C ARG A 315 36.21 -23.20 8.62
N PHE A 316 36.71 -21.98 8.63
CA PHE A 316 38.05 -21.68 8.12
C PHE A 316 39.12 -21.50 9.22
N HIS A 317 38.76 -21.78 10.49
CA HIS A 317 39.62 -21.61 11.64
C HIS A 317 40.33 -20.25 11.72
N ILE A 318 39.53 -19.19 11.46
CA ILE A 318 40.04 -17.82 11.43
C ILE A 318 40.31 -17.35 12.88
N ASP A 319 41.47 -16.72 13.10
CA ASP A 319 41.73 -16.02 14.36
C ASP A 319 40.82 -14.79 14.49
N GLU A 320 39.79 -14.92 15.33
CA GLU A 320 38.76 -13.91 15.54
C GLU A 320 39.37 -12.59 16.05
N LYS A 321 40.38 -12.65 16.93
CA LYS A 321 41.07 -11.44 17.43
C LYS A 321 41.84 -10.72 16.32
N ARG A 322 42.42 -11.47 15.39
CA ARG A 322 43.08 -10.90 14.22
C ARG A 322 42.07 -10.29 13.25
N GLY A 323 40.97 -10.98 13.00
CA GLY A 323 39.88 -10.49 12.18
C GLY A 323 39.30 -9.18 12.69
N GLN A 324 39.08 -9.09 14.00
CA GLN A 324 38.54 -7.89 14.63
C GLN A 324 39.48 -6.69 14.53
N ARG A 325 40.81 -6.90 14.76
CA ARG A 325 41.80 -5.83 14.54
C ARG A 325 41.84 -5.33 13.09
N VAL A 326 41.73 -6.25 12.13
CA VAL A 326 41.70 -5.87 10.71
C VAL A 326 40.47 -5.01 10.42
N ALA A 327 39.28 -5.37 10.95
CA ALA A 327 38.07 -4.60 10.81
C ALA A 327 38.18 -3.19 11.43
N GLU A 328 38.76 -3.09 12.64
CA GLU A 328 39.01 -1.81 13.31
C GLU A 328 39.93 -0.91 12.51
N TYR A 329 41.02 -1.46 11.94
CA TYR A 329 41.91 -0.70 11.07
C TYR A 329 41.22 -0.26 9.78
N ALA A 330 40.40 -1.13 9.15
CA ALA A 330 39.66 -0.81 7.96
C ALA A 330 38.67 0.35 8.18
N VAL A 331 37.95 0.32 9.32
CA VAL A 331 37.03 1.42 9.72
C VAL A 331 37.81 2.70 9.99
N ALA A 332 38.93 2.63 10.68
CA ALA A 332 39.77 3.80 10.96
C ALA A 332 40.30 4.44 9.66
N ILE A 333 40.76 3.62 8.72
CA ILE A 333 41.25 4.11 7.39
C ILE A 333 40.07 4.71 6.61
N TYR A 334 38.91 4.05 6.59
CA TYR A 334 37.73 4.57 5.90
C TYR A 334 37.32 5.95 6.43
N ASN A 335 37.27 6.11 7.75
CA ASN A 335 36.93 7.40 8.38
C ASN A 335 37.94 8.51 8.09
N LEU A 336 39.22 8.14 7.89
CA LEU A 336 40.25 9.09 7.49
C LEU A 336 40.17 9.50 6.00
N MET A 337 39.59 8.63 5.18
CA MET A 337 39.45 8.83 3.72
C MET A 337 38.10 9.45 3.31
N SER A 338 37.12 9.45 4.19
CA SER A 338 35.78 10.05 3.95
C SER A 338 35.79 11.48 4.52
N PRO A 339 35.91 12.53 3.71
CA PRO A 339 35.63 13.88 4.18
C PRO A 339 34.15 13.99 4.51
N GLU A 340 33.82 14.67 5.61
CA GLU A 340 32.45 15.00 6.06
C GLU A 340 31.61 15.70 4.98
#